data_5bdf11a0e1f0fec80161eb6c7b0c09d8
#
_entry.id   5bdf11a0e1f0fec80161eb6c7b0c09d8
#
_cell.length_a   1.000
_cell.length_b   1.000
_cell.length_c   1.000
_cell.angle_alpha   90.00
_cell.angle_beta   90.00
_cell.angle_gamma   90.00
#
_symmetry.space_group_name_H-M   'P 1'
#
loop_
_entity.id
_entity.type
_entity.pdbx_description
1 polymer ?
#
loop_
_entity_poly.entity_id
_entity_poly.type
_entity_poly.pdbx_seq_one_letter_code
_entity_poly.pdbx_strand_id
1 'polypeptide(L)'
;TAIKFGQSPEGRHYFPAFPYVAYSKIRDQDIADLWSFWKTLPSIETPNVEHDIKFPFNIRRNIGIWKLLYMPKNFVDPIDDRATYLVEALSHCAECHTPRSVMGGLNRSQWMRGAVNPSGQGLIPSIHSSDLGWSEADVIEYLSSGFTPDFDVASGKMVAVIENTSKLSLSDRALIADYLMRISND
;
A
#
# COMPACT_ATOMS: atom_id res chain seq x y z
N THR A 1 10.88 -9.39 -11.45
CA THR A 1 11.15 -8.05 -12.00
C THR A 1 9.87 -7.20 -12.03
N ALA A 2 8.78 -7.69 -12.62
CA ALA A 2 7.53 -6.92 -12.80
C ALA A 2 6.97 -6.38 -11.48
N ILE A 3 6.76 -7.24 -10.50
CA ILE A 3 6.16 -6.88 -9.20
C ILE A 3 7.05 -5.91 -8.41
N LYS A 4 8.34 -6.23 -8.24
CA LYS A 4 9.25 -5.42 -7.41
C LYS A 4 9.68 -4.12 -8.09
N PHE A 5 9.93 -4.16 -9.38
CA PHE A 5 10.58 -3.04 -10.07
C PHE A 5 9.69 -2.36 -11.11
N GLY A 6 8.47 -2.85 -11.29
CA GLY A 6 7.57 -2.29 -12.29
C GLY A 6 8.21 -2.27 -13.69
N GLN A 7 8.86 -3.39 -14.08
CA GLN A 7 9.50 -3.52 -15.39
C GLN A 7 9.04 -4.78 -16.12
N SER A 8 8.78 -4.66 -17.41
CA SER A 8 8.51 -5.80 -18.28
C SER A 8 9.78 -6.65 -18.49
N PRO A 9 9.67 -7.87 -19.04
CA PRO A 9 10.82 -8.68 -19.42
C PRO A 9 11.78 -7.96 -20.40
N GLU A 10 11.25 -7.09 -21.27
CA GLU A 10 12.01 -6.29 -22.24
C GLU A 10 12.59 -5.00 -21.64
N GLY A 11 12.50 -4.82 -20.32
CA GLY A 11 13.03 -3.65 -19.61
C GLY A 11 12.16 -2.38 -19.69
N ARG A 12 10.95 -2.45 -20.26
CA ARG A 12 10.05 -1.28 -20.31
C ARG A 12 9.44 -1.01 -18.94
N HIS A 13 9.41 0.26 -18.53
CA HIS A 13 8.77 0.64 -17.27
C HIS A 13 7.25 0.52 -17.34
N TYR A 14 6.65 -0.06 -16.29
CA TYR A 14 5.21 0.00 -16.08
C TYR A 14 4.83 1.33 -15.41
N PHE A 15 3.65 1.85 -15.74
CA PHE A 15 3.05 2.92 -14.95
C PHE A 15 2.71 2.40 -13.55
N PRO A 16 2.71 3.26 -12.51
CA PRO A 16 2.46 2.84 -11.13
C PRO A 16 0.95 2.57 -10.89
N ALA A 17 0.37 1.68 -11.71
CA ALA A 17 -1.00 1.21 -11.60
C ALA A 17 -1.16 0.19 -10.47
N PHE A 18 -0.08 -0.41 -10.01
CA PHE A 18 0.00 -1.24 -8.81
C PHE A 18 1.20 -0.80 -7.96
N PRO A 19 1.21 -1.05 -6.65
CA PRO A 19 2.10 -0.40 -5.70
C PRO A 19 3.52 -1.01 -5.67
N TYR A 20 4.19 -1.09 -6.82
CA TYR A 20 5.56 -1.65 -6.87
C TYR A 20 6.57 -0.86 -6.03
N VAL A 21 6.27 0.36 -5.63
CA VAL A 21 7.09 1.13 -4.68
C VAL A 21 7.13 0.42 -3.33
N ALA A 22 5.97 -0.02 -2.82
CA ALA A 22 5.89 -0.87 -1.62
C ALA A 22 6.47 -2.26 -1.91
N TYR A 23 6.05 -2.89 -2.99
CA TYR A 23 6.42 -4.26 -3.36
C TYR A 23 7.91 -4.44 -3.67
N SER A 24 8.65 -3.36 -3.92
CA SER A 24 10.12 -3.43 -4.05
C SER A 24 10.82 -4.00 -2.82
N LYS A 25 10.17 -3.89 -1.67
CA LYS A 25 10.65 -4.36 -0.36
C LYS A 25 10.22 -5.80 -0.01
N ILE A 26 9.35 -6.43 -0.83
CA ILE A 26 8.93 -7.82 -0.61
C ILE A 26 10.13 -8.76 -0.76
N ARG A 27 10.24 -9.73 0.14
CA ARG A 27 11.26 -10.78 0.07
C ARG A 27 11.09 -11.63 -1.20
N ASP A 28 12.17 -12.05 -1.80
CA ASP A 28 12.11 -12.84 -3.05
C ASP A 28 11.38 -14.17 -2.87
N GLN A 29 11.49 -14.79 -1.68
CA GLN A 29 10.75 -16.00 -1.36
C GLN A 29 9.24 -15.76 -1.36
N ASP A 30 8.77 -14.67 -0.74
CA ASP A 30 7.33 -14.36 -0.68
C ASP A 30 6.76 -14.07 -2.08
N ILE A 31 7.57 -13.50 -2.99
CA ILE A 31 7.18 -13.36 -4.40
C ILE A 31 7.12 -14.71 -5.12
N ALA A 32 8.04 -15.61 -4.82
CA ALA A 32 8.02 -16.96 -5.40
C ALA A 32 6.79 -17.74 -4.91
N ASP A 33 6.44 -17.61 -3.63
CA ASP A 33 5.25 -18.24 -3.05
C ASP A 33 3.96 -17.67 -3.66
N LEU A 34 3.88 -16.34 -3.77
CA LEU A 34 2.77 -15.65 -4.46
C LEU A 34 2.63 -16.11 -5.92
N TRP A 35 3.74 -16.23 -6.63
CA TRP A 35 3.74 -16.72 -8.01
C TRP A 35 3.26 -18.18 -8.08
N SER A 36 3.67 -19.01 -7.13
CA SER A 36 3.23 -20.40 -7.03
C SER A 36 1.72 -20.50 -6.79
N PHE A 37 1.18 -19.63 -5.93
CA PHE A 37 -0.26 -19.51 -5.73
C PHE A 37 -0.98 -19.03 -7.00
N TRP A 38 -0.51 -17.99 -7.66
CA TRP A 38 -1.16 -17.49 -8.88
C TRP A 38 -1.24 -18.52 -9.99
N LYS A 39 -0.28 -19.42 -10.11
CA LYS A 39 -0.32 -20.52 -11.08
C LYS A 39 -1.46 -21.54 -10.83
N THR A 40 -2.03 -21.55 -9.64
CA THR A 40 -3.19 -22.40 -9.32
C THR A 40 -4.53 -21.78 -9.72
N LEU A 41 -4.54 -20.47 -10.00
CA LEU A 41 -5.75 -19.77 -10.39
C LEU A 41 -6.08 -20.02 -11.86
N PRO A 42 -7.38 -20.08 -12.23
CA PRO A 42 -7.76 -20.20 -13.62
C PRO A 42 -7.33 -18.97 -14.41
N SER A 43 -6.83 -19.16 -15.61
CA SER A 43 -6.50 -18.06 -16.52
C SER A 43 -7.78 -17.38 -17.02
N ILE A 44 -7.73 -16.07 -17.12
CA ILE A 44 -8.83 -15.24 -17.66
C ILE A 44 -8.32 -14.59 -18.96
N GLU A 45 -8.97 -14.91 -20.06
CA GLU A 45 -8.68 -14.35 -21.38
C GLU A 45 -9.47 -13.07 -21.61
N THR A 46 -9.09 -12.00 -20.92
CA THR A 46 -9.68 -10.67 -21.12
C THR A 46 -8.68 -9.76 -21.81
N PRO A 47 -9.02 -9.09 -22.90
CA PRO A 47 -8.15 -8.12 -23.54
C PRO A 47 -7.72 -7.02 -22.57
N ASN A 48 -6.45 -6.65 -22.61
CA ASN A 48 -5.96 -5.51 -21.84
C ASN A 48 -6.53 -4.21 -22.39
N VAL A 49 -6.99 -3.33 -21.49
CA VAL A 49 -7.41 -1.97 -21.85
C VAL A 49 -6.17 -1.08 -21.88
N GLU A 50 -6.07 -0.24 -22.90
CA GLU A 50 -4.99 0.73 -23.00
C GLU A 50 -5.05 1.78 -21.86
N HIS A 51 -3.89 2.31 -21.51
CA HIS A 51 -3.82 3.36 -20.49
C HIS A 51 -4.29 4.71 -21.06
N ASP A 52 -5.25 5.33 -20.41
CA ASP A 52 -5.65 6.72 -20.66
C ASP A 52 -4.89 7.67 -19.71
N ILE A 53 -3.63 7.93 -20.02
CA ILE A 53 -2.75 8.80 -19.25
C ILE A 53 -2.41 10.04 -20.07
N LYS A 54 -2.68 11.22 -19.49
CA LYS A 54 -2.45 12.50 -20.17
C LYS A 54 -0.96 12.85 -20.26
N PHE A 55 -0.60 13.57 -21.31
CA PHE A 55 0.73 14.20 -21.45
C PHE A 55 1.01 15.14 -20.26
N PRO A 56 2.23 15.19 -19.70
CA PRO A 56 3.45 14.45 -20.12
C PRO A 56 3.63 13.09 -19.42
N PHE A 57 2.69 12.64 -18.59
CA PHE A 57 2.82 11.43 -17.76
C PHE A 57 2.70 10.13 -18.56
N ASN A 58 2.19 10.18 -19.80
CA ASN A 58 2.12 9.05 -20.72
C ASN A 58 3.48 8.66 -21.33
N ILE A 59 4.53 9.45 -21.12
CA ILE A 59 5.88 9.15 -21.62
C ILE A 59 6.55 8.14 -20.69
N ARG A 60 6.53 6.85 -21.05
CA ARG A 60 7.08 5.75 -20.22
C ARG A 60 8.54 5.95 -19.79
N ARG A 61 9.35 6.60 -20.60
CA ARG A 61 10.77 6.87 -20.26
C ARG A 61 10.90 7.72 -18.99
N ASN A 62 9.95 8.63 -18.75
CA ASN A 62 9.94 9.50 -17.58
C ASN A 62 9.70 8.71 -16.28
N ILE A 63 9.08 7.53 -16.37
CA ILE A 63 8.88 6.64 -15.20
C ILE A 63 10.22 6.16 -14.63
N GLY A 64 11.24 6.00 -15.45
CA GLY A 64 12.58 5.67 -14.95
C GLY A 64 13.13 6.75 -14.03
N ILE A 65 12.99 8.01 -14.40
CA ILE A 65 13.40 9.17 -13.58
C ILE A 65 12.52 9.26 -12.33
N TRP A 66 11.21 9.09 -12.49
CA TRP A 66 10.27 9.09 -11.37
C TRP A 66 10.63 8.03 -10.31
N LYS A 67 11.02 6.83 -10.72
CA LYS A 67 11.46 5.76 -9.81
C LYS A 67 12.71 6.14 -9.02
N LEU A 68 13.65 6.85 -9.61
CA LEU A 68 14.84 7.33 -8.89
C LEU A 68 14.48 8.28 -7.74
N LEU A 69 13.40 9.04 -7.89
CA LEU A 69 12.95 10.02 -6.90
C LEU A 69 12.01 9.40 -5.84
N TYR A 70 11.14 8.48 -6.25
CA TYR A 70 9.99 8.04 -5.44
C TYR A 70 10.00 6.54 -5.10
N MET A 71 11.06 5.80 -5.43
CA MET A 71 11.19 4.38 -5.11
C MET A 71 12.39 4.14 -4.17
N PRO A 72 12.31 4.61 -2.91
CA PRO A 72 13.37 4.42 -1.94
C PRO A 72 13.49 2.94 -1.55
N LYS A 73 14.74 2.52 -1.27
CA LYS A 73 15.02 1.12 -0.88
C LYS A 73 14.64 0.82 0.57
N ASN A 74 14.63 1.84 1.42
CA ASN A 74 14.44 1.69 2.86
C ASN A 74 12.98 1.85 3.25
N PHE A 75 12.59 1.18 4.32
CA PHE A 75 11.34 1.44 5.04
C PHE A 75 11.30 2.88 5.57
N VAL A 76 10.11 3.35 5.94
CA VAL A 76 9.94 4.64 6.64
C VAL A 76 10.23 4.43 8.13
N ASP A 77 9.66 3.38 8.71
CA ASP A 77 10.00 2.98 10.07
C ASP A 77 11.46 2.51 10.12
N PRO A 78 12.30 3.05 11.00
CA PRO A 78 13.68 2.60 11.18
C PRO A 78 13.81 1.18 11.74
N ILE A 79 12.74 0.64 12.33
CA ILE A 79 12.70 -0.72 12.86
C ILE A 79 12.36 -1.69 11.73
N ASP A 80 13.36 -2.43 11.25
CA ASP A 80 13.18 -3.48 10.23
C ASP A 80 12.73 -4.78 10.87
N ASP A 81 11.45 -4.86 11.20
CA ASP A 81 10.82 -6.04 11.77
C ASP A 81 9.64 -6.56 10.94
N ARG A 82 8.95 -7.60 11.46
CA ARG A 82 7.80 -8.17 10.79
C ARG A 82 6.63 -7.18 10.68
N ALA A 83 6.42 -6.30 11.67
CA ALA A 83 5.34 -5.33 11.65
C ALA A 83 5.53 -4.31 10.52
N THR A 84 6.73 -3.75 10.40
CA THR A 84 7.12 -2.86 9.30
C THR A 84 6.99 -3.54 7.94
N TYR A 85 7.43 -4.79 7.84
CA TYR A 85 7.31 -5.57 6.61
C TYR A 85 5.85 -5.80 6.21
N LEU A 86 4.98 -6.17 7.16
CA LEU A 86 3.55 -6.35 6.89
C LEU A 86 2.91 -5.06 6.38
N VAL A 87 3.19 -3.92 7.01
CA VAL A 87 2.51 -2.66 6.71
C VAL A 87 3.08 -1.96 5.47
N GLU A 88 4.41 -1.84 5.36
CA GLU A 88 5.04 -1.05 4.30
C GLU A 88 5.31 -1.83 3.02
N ALA A 89 5.44 -3.16 3.08
CA ALA A 89 5.70 -3.97 1.90
C ALA A 89 4.46 -4.73 1.44
N LEU A 90 3.77 -5.47 2.32
CA LEU A 90 2.69 -6.38 1.92
C LEU A 90 1.33 -5.69 1.86
N SER A 91 0.91 -5.00 2.94
CA SER A 91 -0.41 -4.36 3.01
C SER A 91 -0.45 -2.99 2.33
N HIS A 92 0.71 -2.35 2.15
CA HIS A 92 0.90 -1.05 1.48
C HIS A 92 -0.13 0.04 1.88
N CYS A 93 -0.50 0.10 3.15
CA CYS A 93 -1.49 1.04 3.70
C CYS A 93 -1.21 2.50 3.30
N ALA A 94 0.08 2.87 3.26
CA ALA A 94 0.53 4.20 2.88
C ALA A 94 0.14 4.62 1.45
N GLU A 95 -0.13 3.70 0.53
CA GLU A 95 -0.53 4.04 -0.84
C GLU A 95 -1.86 4.82 -0.88
N CYS A 96 -2.73 4.57 0.11
CA CYS A 96 -3.97 5.31 0.27
C CYS A 96 -3.88 6.37 1.36
N HIS A 97 -3.24 6.07 2.49
CA HIS A 97 -3.23 6.91 3.68
C HIS A 97 -2.10 7.95 3.74
N THR A 98 -1.27 8.07 2.70
CA THR A 98 -0.22 9.09 2.61
C THR A 98 -0.50 10.03 1.44
N PRO A 99 -0.41 11.37 1.62
CA PRO A 99 -0.63 12.30 0.53
C PRO A 99 0.46 12.18 -0.52
N ARG A 100 0.13 12.56 -1.76
CA ARG A 100 1.06 12.51 -2.89
C ARG A 100 1.52 13.89 -3.29
N SER A 101 2.75 13.96 -3.77
CA SER A 101 3.29 15.15 -4.43
C SER A 101 2.59 15.40 -5.77
N VAL A 102 2.80 16.57 -6.35
CA VAL A 102 2.31 16.91 -7.70
C VAL A 102 2.81 15.96 -8.80
N MET A 103 3.90 15.24 -8.54
CA MET A 103 4.46 14.21 -9.42
C MET A 103 3.91 12.81 -9.13
N GLY A 104 2.93 12.68 -8.23
CA GLY A 104 2.27 11.42 -7.89
C GLY A 104 3.03 10.49 -6.94
N GLY A 105 4.23 10.86 -6.48
CA GLY A 105 4.98 10.08 -5.48
C GLY A 105 4.48 10.34 -4.06
N LEU A 106 4.62 9.35 -3.17
CA LEU A 106 4.24 9.49 -1.76
C LEU A 106 5.08 10.55 -1.05
N ASN A 107 4.43 11.42 -0.29
CA ASN A 107 5.09 12.39 0.56
C ASN A 107 5.47 11.73 1.91
N ARG A 108 6.70 11.24 2.02
CA ARG A 108 7.19 10.52 3.20
C ARG A 108 7.23 11.37 4.48
N SER A 109 7.31 12.70 4.37
CA SER A 109 7.25 13.59 5.54
C SER A 109 5.83 13.73 6.11
N GLN A 110 4.82 13.23 5.38
CA GLN A 110 3.42 13.17 5.81
C GLN A 110 2.93 11.71 5.82
N TRP A 111 3.82 10.81 6.26
CA TRP A 111 3.56 9.37 6.23
C TRP A 111 2.31 9.01 7.02
N MET A 112 1.37 8.35 6.36
CA MET A 112 0.07 7.90 6.90
C MET A 112 -0.84 8.99 7.51
N ARG A 113 -0.61 10.27 7.19
CA ARG A 113 -1.42 11.40 7.70
C ARG A 113 -2.67 11.70 6.86
N GLY A 114 -3.15 10.72 6.13
CA GLY A 114 -4.33 10.86 5.29
C GLY A 114 -4.03 11.49 3.93
N ALA A 115 -5.00 11.42 3.03
CA ALA A 115 -4.86 11.93 1.66
C ALA A 115 -6.20 12.35 1.07
N VAL A 116 -6.16 13.14 0.01
CA VAL A 116 -7.33 13.35 -0.85
C VAL A 116 -7.64 12.04 -1.58
N ASN A 117 -8.90 11.64 -1.58
CA ASN A 117 -9.31 10.43 -2.27
C ASN A 117 -9.08 10.58 -3.78
N PRO A 118 -8.34 9.68 -4.44
CA PRO A 118 -8.10 9.74 -5.89
C PRO A 118 -9.37 9.72 -6.76
N SER A 119 -10.50 9.25 -6.22
CA SER A 119 -11.80 9.34 -6.89
C SER A 119 -12.36 10.77 -6.97
N GLY A 120 -11.71 11.73 -6.32
CA GLY A 120 -12.13 13.13 -6.28
C GLY A 120 -13.23 13.43 -5.25
N GLN A 121 -13.66 12.45 -4.47
CA GLN A 121 -14.70 12.63 -3.44
C GLN A 121 -14.18 12.24 -2.06
N GLY A 122 -14.18 13.19 -1.14
CA GLY A 122 -13.82 12.99 0.27
C GLY A 122 -12.32 12.85 0.53
N LEU A 123 -12.02 12.57 1.78
CA LEU A 123 -10.67 12.38 2.31
C LEU A 123 -10.50 10.94 2.78
N ILE A 124 -9.31 10.40 2.56
CA ILE A 124 -8.85 9.18 3.22
C ILE A 124 -8.27 9.61 4.56
N PRO A 125 -8.74 9.06 5.70
CA PRO A 125 -8.34 9.53 7.02
C PRO A 125 -6.86 9.29 7.30
N SER A 126 -6.31 10.05 8.25
CA SER A 126 -5.04 9.73 8.88
C SER A 126 -5.15 8.44 9.67
N ILE A 127 -4.13 7.59 9.57
CA ILE A 127 -3.92 6.42 10.43
C ILE A 127 -2.60 6.53 11.19
N HIS A 128 -2.04 7.73 11.24
CA HIS A 128 -0.85 8.04 12.03
C HIS A 128 -1.19 8.07 13.51
N SER A 129 -0.30 7.55 14.37
CA SER A 129 -0.54 7.43 15.81
C SER A 129 -1.00 8.73 16.48
N SER A 130 -0.44 9.88 16.08
CA SER A 130 -0.82 11.19 16.64
C SER A 130 -2.25 11.63 16.32
N ASP A 131 -2.85 11.09 15.28
CA ASP A 131 -4.12 11.58 14.73
C ASP A 131 -5.25 10.55 14.88
N LEU A 132 -4.91 9.26 14.97
CA LEU A 132 -5.88 8.17 14.94
C LEU A 132 -6.76 8.13 16.20
N GLY A 133 -6.18 8.38 17.39
CA GLY A 133 -6.90 8.41 18.66
C GLY A 133 -7.46 7.05 19.12
N TRP A 134 -7.15 5.96 18.44
CA TRP A 134 -7.58 4.60 18.72
C TRP A 134 -6.54 3.86 19.56
N SER A 135 -6.99 2.89 20.35
CA SER A 135 -6.10 1.93 21.00
C SER A 135 -5.64 0.85 20.03
N GLU A 136 -4.58 0.12 20.38
CA GLU A 136 -4.15 -1.06 19.65
C GLU A 136 -5.29 -2.09 19.49
N ALA A 137 -6.08 -2.30 20.55
CA ALA A 137 -7.21 -3.20 20.51
C ALA A 137 -8.29 -2.76 19.51
N ASP A 138 -8.55 -1.46 19.41
CA ASP A 138 -9.50 -0.90 18.45
C ASP A 138 -9.05 -1.14 17.02
N VAL A 139 -7.75 -0.96 16.74
CA VAL A 139 -7.18 -1.24 15.42
C VAL A 139 -7.29 -2.73 15.07
N ILE A 140 -6.97 -3.62 16.01
CA ILE A 140 -7.08 -5.08 15.80
C ILE A 140 -8.53 -5.46 15.50
N GLU A 141 -9.49 -4.92 16.25
CA GLU A 141 -10.91 -5.16 16.05
C GLU A 141 -11.37 -4.63 14.69
N TYR A 142 -11.00 -3.39 14.35
CA TYR A 142 -11.34 -2.80 13.06
C TYR A 142 -10.81 -3.62 11.88
N LEU A 143 -9.56 -4.09 11.93
CA LEU A 143 -8.97 -4.94 10.89
C LEU A 143 -9.61 -6.34 10.81
N SER A 144 -10.37 -6.73 11.83
CA SER A 144 -11.10 -8.00 11.91
C SER A 144 -12.53 -7.91 11.44
N SER A 145 -13.27 -6.91 11.94
CA SER A 145 -14.72 -6.79 11.78
C SER A 145 -15.16 -5.61 10.92
N GLY A 146 -14.30 -4.57 10.81
CA GLY A 146 -14.63 -3.31 10.17
C GLY A 146 -15.39 -2.33 11.05
N PHE A 147 -15.67 -2.66 12.33
CA PHE A 147 -16.32 -1.74 13.27
C PHE A 147 -15.31 -0.74 13.84
N THR A 148 -15.69 0.53 13.89
CA THR A 148 -14.91 1.58 14.54
C THR A 148 -15.30 1.70 16.03
N PRO A 149 -14.45 2.29 16.89
CA PRO A 149 -14.79 2.56 18.28
C PRO A 149 -16.04 3.46 18.46
N ASP A 150 -16.34 4.28 17.47
CA ASP A 150 -17.48 5.20 17.44
C ASP A 150 -18.78 4.56 16.92
N PHE A 151 -18.83 3.22 16.85
CA PHE A 151 -19.97 2.44 16.34
C PHE A 151 -20.33 2.69 14.87
N ASP A 152 -19.35 3.13 14.07
CA ASP A 152 -19.45 3.20 12.61
C ASP A 152 -18.79 1.98 11.96
N VAL A 153 -18.85 1.88 10.64
CA VAL A 153 -18.33 0.73 9.89
C VAL A 153 -17.41 1.16 8.74
N ALA A 154 -16.50 0.27 8.38
CA ALA A 154 -15.64 0.46 7.24
C ALA A 154 -16.44 0.74 5.96
N SER A 155 -16.01 1.71 5.17
CA SER A 155 -16.67 2.10 3.94
C SER A 155 -15.69 2.21 2.76
N GLY A 156 -16.23 2.33 1.55
CA GLY A 156 -15.44 2.50 0.34
C GLY A 156 -14.46 1.36 0.09
N LYS A 157 -13.21 1.69 -0.20
CA LYS A 157 -12.15 0.70 -0.49
C LYS A 157 -11.73 -0.11 0.74
N MET A 158 -11.94 0.42 1.96
CA MET A 158 -11.58 -0.29 3.18
C MET A 158 -12.41 -1.55 3.38
N VAL A 159 -13.63 -1.65 2.85
CA VAL A 159 -14.43 -2.89 2.92
C VAL A 159 -13.64 -4.08 2.37
N ALA A 160 -13.09 -3.96 1.16
CA ALA A 160 -12.29 -5.02 0.56
C ALA A 160 -10.96 -5.28 1.31
N VAL A 161 -10.39 -4.25 1.95
CA VAL A 161 -9.21 -4.42 2.81
C VAL A 161 -9.58 -5.26 4.02
N ILE A 162 -10.68 -4.93 4.73
CA ILE A 162 -11.16 -5.68 5.90
C ILE A 162 -11.48 -7.13 5.55
N GLU A 163 -12.15 -7.40 4.42
CA GLU A 163 -12.41 -8.76 3.94
C GLU A 163 -11.15 -9.63 3.85
N ASN A 164 -9.99 -9.01 3.61
CA ASN A 164 -8.72 -9.70 3.53
C ASN A 164 -7.97 -9.71 4.87
N THR A 165 -7.92 -8.59 5.59
CA THR A 165 -7.23 -8.51 6.88
C THR A 165 -7.91 -9.34 7.96
N SER A 166 -9.23 -9.54 7.88
CA SER A 166 -9.98 -10.45 8.77
C SER A 166 -9.49 -11.91 8.70
N LYS A 167 -8.90 -12.32 7.58
CA LYS A 167 -8.35 -13.66 7.36
C LYS A 167 -6.92 -13.82 7.91
N LEU A 168 -6.26 -12.72 8.28
CA LEU A 168 -4.95 -12.77 8.91
C LEU A 168 -5.05 -13.37 10.32
N SER A 169 -3.94 -13.91 10.80
CA SER A 169 -3.85 -14.32 12.20
C SER A 169 -4.02 -13.12 13.14
N LEU A 170 -4.48 -13.38 14.37
CA LEU A 170 -4.55 -12.34 15.40
C LEU A 170 -3.17 -11.70 15.62
N SER A 171 -2.11 -12.50 15.60
CA SER A 171 -0.74 -12.00 15.76
C SER A 171 -0.31 -11.06 14.64
N ASP A 172 -0.66 -11.33 13.38
CA ASP A 172 -0.34 -10.44 12.28
C ASP A 172 -1.14 -9.13 12.34
N ARG A 173 -2.42 -9.18 12.75
CA ARG A 173 -3.20 -7.95 13.00
C ARG A 173 -2.65 -7.14 14.17
N ALA A 174 -2.20 -7.80 15.24
CA ALA A 174 -1.56 -7.12 16.35
C ALA A 174 -0.24 -6.44 15.94
N LEU A 175 0.56 -7.07 15.09
CA LEU A 175 1.77 -6.44 14.55
C LEU A 175 1.46 -5.24 13.65
N ILE A 176 0.37 -5.28 12.89
CA ILE A 176 -0.08 -4.10 12.10
C ILE A 176 -0.50 -2.98 13.04
N ALA A 177 -1.25 -3.28 14.11
CA ALA A 177 -1.66 -2.31 15.11
C ALA A 177 -0.44 -1.71 15.85
N ASP A 178 0.49 -2.53 16.30
CA ASP A 178 1.76 -2.10 16.91
C ASP A 178 2.51 -1.10 16.03
N TYR A 179 2.67 -1.41 14.72
CA TYR A 179 3.27 -0.50 13.78
C TYR A 179 2.56 0.86 13.76
N LEU A 180 1.22 0.88 13.66
CA LEU A 180 0.44 2.11 13.59
C LEU A 180 0.53 2.92 14.89
N MET A 181 0.68 2.27 16.05
CA MET A 181 0.85 2.96 17.33
C MET A 181 2.23 3.57 17.51
N ARG A 182 3.27 2.98 16.94
CA ARG A 182 4.65 3.42 17.13
C ARG A 182 5.16 4.39 16.06
N ILE A 183 4.54 4.46 14.88
CA ILE A 183 5.00 5.42 13.86
C ILE A 183 4.89 6.84 14.41
N SER A 184 6.05 7.46 14.59
CA SER A 184 6.17 8.88 14.91
C SER A 184 6.96 9.56 13.81
N ASN A 185 6.58 10.79 13.47
CA ASN A 185 7.45 11.66 12.69
C ASN A 185 8.28 12.45 13.70
N ASP A 186 9.49 12.01 13.95
CA ASP A 186 10.51 12.84 14.58
C ASP A 186 11.02 13.90 13.60
#